data_ca301a115550b365877242b3be8773e3
#
_entry.id   ca301a115550b365877242b3be8773e3
#
_cell.length_a   1.000
_cell.length_b   1.000
_cell.length_c   1.000
_cell.angle_alpha   90.00
_cell.angle_beta   90.00
_cell.angle_gamma   90.00
#
_symmetry.space_group_name_H-M   'P 1'
#
loop_
_entity.id
_entity.type
_entity.pdbx_description
1 polymer ?
#
loop_
_entity_poly.entity_id
_entity_poly.type
_entity_poly.pdbx_seq_one_letter_code
_entity_poly.pdbx_strand_id
1 'polypeptide(L)'
;MWIKQAEEDYKSAILNFKSKVFYVAAFLCQQAVEKALKAVYIYQNNKLAPKIHDLTELCRQTKAPEEIILIASKITSAYIFTRYPGAAPEIPSRFYDSTLAQEYLEKTKIILEWTKKQLK
;
A
#
# COMPACT_ATOMS: atom_id res chain seq x y z
N MET A 1 -9.56 -0.49 13.66
CA MET A 1 -8.49 -1.49 13.72
C MET A 1 -7.61 -1.48 12.48
N TRP A 2 -8.16 -1.81 11.34
CA TRP A 2 -7.39 -1.81 10.10
C TRP A 2 -6.76 -0.45 9.77
N ILE A 3 -7.52 0.64 9.92
CA ILE A 3 -7.01 1.97 9.59
C ILE A 3 -5.88 2.40 10.52
N LYS A 4 -5.95 2.06 11.80
CA LYS A 4 -4.87 2.35 12.75
C LYS A 4 -3.60 1.61 12.38
N GLN A 5 -3.70 0.34 12.02
CA GLN A 5 -2.54 -0.44 11.61
C GLN A 5 -1.98 0.11 10.29
N ALA A 6 -2.85 0.56 9.38
CA ALA A 6 -2.39 1.20 8.15
C ALA A 6 -1.54 2.43 8.44
N GLU A 7 -1.97 3.25 9.39
CA GLU A 7 -1.21 4.44 9.78
C GLU A 7 0.13 4.08 10.40
N GLU A 8 0.18 3.03 11.23
CA GLU A 8 1.43 2.57 11.83
C GLU A 8 2.37 2.00 10.77
N ASP A 9 1.85 1.24 9.81
CA ASP A 9 2.66 0.73 8.70
C ASP A 9 3.26 1.87 7.88
N TYR A 10 2.50 2.94 7.66
CA TYR A 10 3.00 4.10 6.94
C TYR A 10 4.11 4.81 7.71
N LYS A 11 3.95 4.99 9.03
CA LYS A 11 5.01 5.55 9.88
C LYS A 11 6.28 4.71 9.81
N SER A 12 6.12 3.39 9.86
CA SER A 12 7.26 2.46 9.74
C SER A 12 7.90 2.54 8.36
N ALA A 13 7.11 2.75 7.31
CA ALA A 13 7.65 2.96 5.96
C ALA A 13 8.55 4.20 5.92
N ILE A 14 8.10 5.28 6.52
CA ILE A 14 8.89 6.53 6.58
C ILE A 14 10.19 6.32 7.34
N LEU A 15 10.14 5.61 8.47
CA LEU A 15 11.33 5.31 9.26
C LEU A 15 12.33 4.46 8.49
N ASN A 16 11.85 3.42 7.80
CA ASN A 16 12.70 2.58 6.97
C ASN A 16 13.29 3.36 5.80
N PHE A 17 12.54 4.29 5.22
CA PHE A 17 13.05 5.16 4.16
C PHE A 17 14.20 6.01 4.69
N LYS A 18 14.03 6.61 5.86
CA LYS A 18 15.09 7.44 6.48
C LYS A 18 16.33 6.62 6.80
N SER A 19 16.17 5.35 7.14
CA SER A 19 17.27 4.43 7.41
C SER A 19 17.83 3.79 6.14
N LYS A 20 17.33 4.20 4.96
CA LYS A 20 17.77 3.70 3.65
C LYS A 20 17.47 2.22 3.43
N VAL A 21 16.46 1.68 4.09
CA VAL A 21 15.99 0.31 3.87
C VAL A 21 14.78 0.39 2.93
N PHE A 22 15.06 0.64 1.67
CA PHE A 22 14.04 1.06 0.70
C PHE A 22 13.06 -0.06 0.34
N TYR A 23 13.50 -1.30 0.23
CA TYR A 23 12.56 -2.38 -0.12
C TYR A 23 11.57 -2.65 1.01
N VAL A 24 11.98 -2.47 2.26
CA VAL A 24 11.08 -2.61 3.40
C VAL A 24 10.10 -1.44 3.43
N ALA A 25 10.58 -0.23 3.15
CA ALA A 25 9.70 0.94 3.03
C ALA A 25 8.62 0.69 1.96
N ALA A 26 9.00 0.16 0.80
CA ALA A 26 8.07 -0.14 -0.28
C ALA A 26 7.04 -1.20 0.13
N PHE A 27 7.49 -2.26 0.80
CA PHE A 27 6.59 -3.30 1.30
C PHE A 27 5.58 -2.72 2.30
N LEU A 28 6.04 -1.89 3.23
CA LEU A 28 5.17 -1.29 4.23
C LEU A 28 4.17 -0.31 3.62
N CYS A 29 4.55 0.38 2.54
CA CYS A 29 3.61 1.20 1.78
C CYS A 29 2.47 0.36 1.22
N GLN A 30 2.79 -0.77 0.59
CA GLN A 30 1.78 -1.68 0.05
C GLN A 30 0.88 -2.19 1.19
N GLN A 31 1.47 -2.58 2.31
CA GLN A 31 0.71 -3.07 3.47
C GLN A 31 -0.21 -1.98 4.04
N ALA A 32 0.27 -0.75 4.12
CA ALA A 32 -0.54 0.37 4.62
C ALA A 32 -1.77 0.58 3.73
N VAL A 33 -1.57 0.61 2.42
CA VAL A 33 -2.67 0.80 1.47
C VAL A 33 -3.66 -0.36 1.53
N GLU A 34 -3.15 -1.59 1.58
CA GLU A 34 -4.01 -2.77 1.66
C GLU A 34 -4.92 -2.70 2.89
N LYS A 35 -4.35 -2.39 4.04
CA LYS A 35 -5.11 -2.31 5.29
C LYS A 35 -6.12 -1.16 5.28
N ALA A 36 -5.73 -0.01 4.73
CA ALA A 36 -6.63 1.14 4.63
C ALA A 36 -7.82 0.83 3.72
N LEU A 37 -7.58 0.20 2.58
CA LEU A 37 -8.65 -0.20 1.67
C LEU A 37 -9.57 -1.25 2.31
N LYS A 38 -9.01 -2.17 3.07
CA LYS A 38 -9.81 -3.16 3.79
C LYS A 38 -10.69 -2.50 4.85
N ALA A 39 -10.19 -1.44 5.51
CA ALA A 39 -11.02 -0.67 6.44
C ALA A 39 -12.22 -0.05 5.72
N VAL A 40 -12.00 0.52 4.54
CA VAL A 40 -13.08 1.10 3.74
C VAL A 40 -14.08 0.02 3.33
N TYR A 41 -13.58 -1.14 2.90
CA TYR A 41 -14.45 -2.26 2.51
C TYR A 41 -15.39 -2.65 3.66
N ILE A 42 -14.84 -2.83 4.86
CA ILE A 42 -15.61 -3.20 6.04
C ILE A 42 -16.66 -2.14 6.35
N TYR A 43 -16.27 -0.88 6.27
CA TYR A 43 -17.18 0.24 6.53
C TYR A 43 -18.35 0.27 5.55
N GLN A 44 -18.07 0.04 4.26
CA GLN A 44 -19.09 0.07 3.22
C GLN A 44 -20.02 -1.13 3.24
N ASN A 45 -19.50 -2.31 3.58
CA ASN A 45 -20.23 -3.56 3.39
C ASN A 45 -20.63 -4.26 4.68
N ASN A 46 -20.11 -3.83 5.82
CA ASN A 46 -20.34 -4.48 7.12
C ASN A 46 -20.06 -5.99 7.05
N LYS A 47 -18.99 -6.36 6.40
CA LYS A 47 -18.52 -7.74 6.22
C LYS A 47 -17.02 -7.81 6.45
N LEU A 48 -16.50 -9.01 6.72
CA LEU A 48 -15.07 -9.23 6.81
C LEU A 48 -14.39 -8.83 5.50
N ALA A 49 -13.19 -8.28 5.63
CA ALA A 49 -12.42 -7.87 4.46
C ALA A 49 -12.02 -9.11 3.63
N PRO A 50 -12.00 -8.99 2.30
CA PRO A 50 -11.56 -10.10 1.45
C PRO A 50 -10.08 -10.40 1.70
N LYS A 51 -9.72 -11.68 1.58
CA LYS A 51 -8.33 -12.14 1.79
C LYS A 51 -7.53 -12.02 0.51
N ILE A 52 -7.41 -10.80 0.01
CA ILE A 52 -6.66 -10.51 -1.21
C ILE A 52 -5.63 -9.42 -0.91
N HIS A 53 -4.57 -9.40 -1.71
CA HIS A 53 -3.46 -8.46 -1.55
C HIS A 53 -3.32 -7.52 -2.75
N ASP A 54 -4.09 -7.74 -3.80
CA ASP A 54 -4.08 -6.92 -4.99
C ASP A 54 -4.79 -5.59 -4.71
N LEU A 55 -4.04 -4.50 -4.71
CA LEU A 55 -4.56 -3.19 -4.36
C LEU A 55 -5.56 -2.68 -5.40
N THR A 56 -5.35 -3.00 -6.68
CA THR A 56 -6.28 -2.54 -7.72
C THR A 56 -7.65 -3.19 -7.56
N GLU A 57 -7.68 -4.47 -7.21
CA GLU A 57 -8.95 -5.16 -6.95
C GLU A 57 -9.63 -4.61 -5.70
N LEU A 58 -8.87 -4.36 -4.64
CA LEU A 58 -9.42 -3.73 -3.43
C LEU A 58 -9.99 -2.34 -3.74
N CYS A 59 -9.33 -1.58 -4.60
CA CYS A 59 -9.83 -0.29 -5.05
C CYS A 59 -11.18 -0.44 -5.76
N ARG A 60 -11.30 -1.41 -6.65
CA ARG A 60 -12.56 -1.65 -7.36
C ARG A 60 -13.67 -2.03 -6.41
N GLN A 61 -13.38 -2.92 -5.45
CA GLN A 61 -14.37 -3.37 -4.48
C GLN A 61 -14.80 -2.28 -3.51
N THR A 62 -14.00 -1.25 -3.32
CA THR A 62 -14.33 -0.10 -2.47
C THR A 62 -14.84 1.09 -3.28
N LYS A 63 -15.02 0.90 -4.60
CA LYS A 63 -15.53 1.94 -5.51
C LYS A 63 -14.63 3.17 -5.57
N ALA A 64 -13.32 2.96 -5.50
CA ALA A 64 -12.36 4.03 -5.62
C ALA A 64 -12.39 4.62 -7.03
N PRO A 65 -12.15 5.92 -7.18
CA PRO A 65 -12.10 6.54 -8.51
C PRO A 65 -10.88 6.06 -9.29
N GLU A 66 -10.95 6.20 -10.62
CA GLU A 66 -9.91 5.70 -11.53
C GLU A 66 -8.52 6.22 -11.16
N GLU A 67 -8.40 7.48 -10.75
CA GLU A 67 -7.10 8.05 -10.36
C GLU A 67 -6.49 7.33 -9.18
N ILE A 68 -7.30 6.88 -8.22
CA ILE A 68 -6.80 6.11 -7.06
C ILE A 68 -6.39 4.70 -7.51
N ILE A 69 -7.15 4.09 -8.42
CA ILE A 69 -6.80 2.77 -8.97
C ILE A 69 -5.45 2.83 -9.68
N LEU A 70 -5.22 3.88 -10.49
CA LEU A 70 -3.95 4.05 -11.20
C LEU A 70 -2.78 4.21 -10.23
N ILE A 71 -2.97 4.99 -9.17
CA ILE A 71 -1.93 5.15 -8.14
C ILE A 71 -1.65 3.81 -7.46
N ALA A 72 -2.69 3.09 -7.08
CA ALA A 72 -2.56 1.78 -6.42
C ALA A 72 -1.84 0.77 -7.32
N SER A 73 -2.06 0.82 -8.63
CA SER A 73 -1.43 -0.08 -9.58
C SER A 73 0.11 0.03 -9.56
N LYS A 74 0.64 1.18 -9.17
CA LYS A 74 2.09 1.40 -9.08
C LYS A 74 2.71 0.77 -7.84
N ILE A 75 1.89 0.47 -6.83
CA ILE A 75 2.37 -0.01 -5.53
C ILE A 75 2.10 -1.50 -5.33
N THR A 76 1.06 -2.03 -5.97
CA THR A 76 0.55 -3.37 -5.65
C THR A 76 1.59 -4.48 -5.83
N SER A 77 2.51 -4.33 -6.79
CA SER A 77 3.54 -5.33 -7.06
C SER A 77 4.52 -5.53 -5.90
N ALA A 78 4.63 -4.55 -4.99
CA ALA A 78 5.56 -4.66 -3.87
C ALA A 78 5.25 -5.87 -2.96
N TYR A 79 3.99 -6.30 -2.89
CA TYR A 79 3.65 -7.49 -2.11
C TYR A 79 4.43 -8.72 -2.58
N ILE A 80 4.54 -8.89 -3.90
CA ILE A 80 5.25 -10.03 -4.50
C ILE A 80 6.74 -9.75 -4.60
N PHE A 81 7.13 -8.57 -5.09
CA PHE A 81 8.52 -8.25 -5.41
C PHE A 81 9.42 -8.19 -4.17
N THR A 82 8.89 -7.77 -3.02
CA THR A 82 9.69 -7.69 -1.79
C THR A 82 9.76 -9.02 -1.05
N ARG A 83 8.82 -9.95 -1.31
CA ARG A 83 8.74 -11.23 -0.58
C ARG A 83 9.34 -12.39 -1.36
N TYR A 84 9.34 -12.31 -2.69
CA TYR A 84 9.77 -13.40 -3.57
C TYR A 84 10.84 -12.88 -4.54
N PRO A 85 12.13 -13.02 -4.18
CA PRO A 85 13.23 -12.44 -4.98
C PRO A 85 13.20 -12.82 -6.46
N GLY A 86 12.74 -14.03 -6.78
CA GLY A 86 12.65 -14.49 -8.18
C GLY A 86 11.56 -13.83 -9.00
N ALA A 87 10.61 -13.13 -8.37
CA ALA A 87 9.51 -12.48 -9.08
C ALA A 87 9.85 -11.07 -9.55
N ALA A 88 10.82 -10.42 -8.93
CA ALA A 88 11.24 -9.07 -9.31
C ALA A 88 12.32 -9.13 -10.39
N PRO A 89 12.50 -8.04 -11.17
CA PRO A 89 13.60 -7.98 -12.16
C PRO A 89 14.98 -8.09 -11.52
N GLU A 90 15.08 -7.78 -10.25
CA GLU A 90 16.31 -7.81 -9.47
C GLU A 90 15.96 -8.20 -8.03
N ILE A 91 16.96 -8.49 -7.19
CA ILE A 91 16.68 -8.73 -5.76
C ILE A 91 16.09 -7.46 -5.15
N PRO A 92 15.16 -7.59 -4.20
CA PRO A 92 14.42 -6.43 -3.67
C PRO A 92 15.30 -5.28 -3.19
N SER A 93 16.40 -5.59 -2.48
CA SER A 93 17.29 -4.57 -1.94
C SER A 93 17.99 -3.73 -3.02
N ARG A 94 18.03 -4.20 -4.27
CA ARG A 94 18.60 -3.45 -5.40
C ARG A 94 17.52 -2.81 -6.25
N PHE A 95 16.38 -3.50 -6.40
CA PHE A 95 15.28 -2.99 -7.21
C PHE A 95 14.69 -1.71 -6.62
N TYR A 96 14.50 -1.67 -5.31
CA TYR A 96 13.93 -0.51 -4.63
C TYR A 96 15.03 0.44 -4.17
N ASP A 97 15.17 1.56 -4.89
CA ASP A 97 16.10 2.62 -4.53
C ASP A 97 15.37 3.79 -3.86
N SER A 98 16.12 4.85 -3.54
CA SER A 98 15.59 6.05 -2.91
C SER A 98 14.47 6.68 -3.73
N THR A 99 14.64 6.77 -5.04
CA THR A 99 13.67 7.42 -5.93
C THR A 99 12.35 6.65 -5.95
N LEU A 100 12.42 5.34 -6.11
CA LEU A 100 11.22 4.51 -6.16
C LEU A 100 10.50 4.47 -4.81
N ALA A 101 11.26 4.36 -3.72
CA ALA A 101 10.67 4.36 -2.37
C ALA A 101 10.00 5.70 -2.06
N GLN A 102 10.60 6.81 -2.46
CA GLN A 102 10.01 8.14 -2.30
C GLN A 102 8.68 8.24 -3.05
N GLU A 103 8.66 7.75 -4.27
CA GLU A 103 7.45 7.71 -5.08
C GLU A 103 6.35 6.89 -4.39
N TYR A 104 6.71 5.74 -3.82
CA TYR A 104 5.76 4.90 -3.08
C TYR A 104 5.20 5.63 -1.86
N LEU A 105 6.05 6.34 -1.11
CA LEU A 105 5.58 7.09 0.06
C LEU A 105 4.57 8.16 -0.33
N GLU A 106 4.84 8.91 -1.41
CA GLU A 106 3.95 9.97 -1.88
C GLU A 106 2.61 9.40 -2.34
N LYS A 107 2.64 8.32 -3.12
CA LYS A 107 1.44 7.65 -3.62
C LYS A 107 0.61 7.05 -2.48
N THR A 108 1.28 6.44 -1.52
CA THR A 108 0.62 5.87 -0.34
C THR A 108 -0.12 6.95 0.43
N LYS A 109 0.50 8.11 0.62
CA LYS A 109 -0.13 9.21 1.33
C LYS A 109 -1.44 9.64 0.65
N ILE A 110 -1.45 9.74 -0.67
CA ILE A 110 -2.64 10.12 -1.44
C ILE A 110 -3.77 9.12 -1.18
N ILE A 111 -3.47 7.82 -1.25
CA ILE A 111 -4.49 6.80 -1.03
C ILE A 111 -4.99 6.81 0.41
N LEU A 112 -4.09 6.95 1.38
CA LEU A 112 -4.49 7.00 2.78
C LEU A 112 -5.41 8.19 3.06
N GLU A 113 -5.14 9.33 2.46
CA GLU A 113 -6.01 10.51 2.60
C GLU A 113 -7.39 10.25 1.99
N TRP A 114 -7.44 9.58 0.83
CA TRP A 114 -8.71 9.21 0.22
C TRP A 114 -9.49 8.24 1.13
N THR A 115 -8.83 7.22 1.67
CA THR A 115 -9.51 6.24 2.54
C THR A 115 -10.09 6.89 3.79
N LYS A 116 -9.36 7.83 4.39
CA LYS A 116 -9.85 8.54 5.58
C LYS A 116 -11.13 9.30 5.30
N LYS A 117 -11.24 9.90 4.12
CA LYS A 117 -12.47 10.60 3.72
C LYS A 117 -13.65 9.66 3.59
N GLN A 118 -13.41 8.42 3.19
CA GLN A 118 -14.49 7.43 3.04
C GLN A 118 -15.01 6.92 4.40
N LEU A 119 -14.21 7.02 5.44
CA LEU A 119 -14.54 6.48 6.76
C LEU A 119 -15.30 7.46 7.67
N LYS A 120 -15.68 8.59 7.15
CA LYS A 120 -16.41 9.61 7.93
C LYS A 120 -17.91 9.36 7.98
#